data_084b3ce1da74480458ad94b9d03059db
#
_entry.id   084b3ce1da74480458ad94b9d03059db
#
_cell.length_a   1.000
_cell.length_b   1.000
_cell.length_c   1.000
_cell.angle_alpha   90.00
_cell.angle_beta   90.00
_cell.angle_gamma   90.00
#
_symmetry.space_group_name_H-M   'P 1'
#
loop_
_entity.id
_entity.type
_entity.pdbx_description
1 polymer ?
#
loop_
_entity_poly.entity_id
_entity_poly.type
_entity_poly.pdbx_seq_one_letter_code
_entity_poly.pdbx_strand_id
1 'polypeptide(L)'
;MAVERRRHPRISVSWPTVVRTRQGFIDAQSRDISEGGAFIEYAEELKLGDDFQIVFKPTQDKHIVVTCEKTWCGNININGKETYSGMGVRFVKISVADREFLSTLVSEHLQAKSVE
;
A
#
# COMPACT_ATOMS: atom_id res chain seq x y z
N MET A 1 6.70 16.48 21.69
CA MET A 1 6.95 16.31 20.28
C MET A 1 6.54 14.91 19.83
N ALA A 2 5.76 14.82 18.77
CA ALA A 2 5.39 13.52 18.26
C ALA A 2 6.61 12.87 17.57
N VAL A 3 6.98 11.70 18.04
CA VAL A 3 8.07 10.95 17.41
C VAL A 3 7.49 10.14 16.26
N GLU A 4 8.13 10.25 15.11
CA GLU A 4 7.72 9.43 13.97
C GLU A 4 7.99 7.97 14.30
N ARG A 5 6.93 7.17 14.39
CA ARG A 5 7.03 5.76 14.72
C ARG A 5 7.27 4.87 13.51
N ARG A 6 7.06 5.41 12.31
CA ARG A 6 7.28 4.66 11.10
C ARG A 6 8.76 4.66 10.76
N ARG A 7 9.29 3.49 10.48
CA ARG A 7 10.66 3.37 10.00
C ARG A 7 10.84 4.02 8.65
N HIS A 8 9.78 4.06 7.86
CA HIS A 8 9.83 4.51 6.48
C HIS A 8 8.80 5.60 6.26
N PRO A 9 9.20 6.74 5.71
CA PRO A 9 8.25 7.79 5.35
C PRO A 9 7.26 7.26 4.31
N ARG A 10 6.03 7.73 4.39
CA ARG A 10 4.97 7.38 3.43
C ARG A 10 4.65 8.55 2.54
N ILE A 11 4.33 8.24 1.30
CA ILE A 11 3.83 9.23 0.35
C ILE A 11 2.45 8.82 -0.12
N SER A 12 1.63 9.81 -0.47
CA SER A 12 0.30 9.56 -1.00
C SER A 12 0.41 9.26 -2.48
N VAL A 13 0.07 8.04 -2.85
CA VAL A 13 -0.01 7.63 -4.25
C VAL A 13 -1.19 6.71 -4.42
N SER A 14 -1.94 6.93 -5.49
CA SER A 14 -3.13 6.15 -5.79
C SER A 14 -2.84 5.32 -7.04
N TRP A 15 -2.42 4.09 -6.82
CA TRP A 15 -2.11 3.15 -7.90
C TRP A 15 -3.17 2.06 -7.98
N PRO A 16 -3.54 1.66 -9.21
CA PRO A 16 -4.31 0.43 -9.37
C PRO A 16 -3.56 -0.72 -8.71
N THR A 17 -4.29 -1.54 -7.97
CA THR A 17 -3.71 -2.56 -7.11
C THR A 17 -4.58 -3.81 -7.20
N VAL A 18 -3.98 -4.97 -7.12
CA VAL A 18 -4.69 -6.24 -7.09
C VAL A 18 -4.25 -7.00 -5.85
N VAL A 19 -5.22 -7.43 -5.05
CA VAL A 19 -4.95 -8.28 -3.90
C VAL A 19 -5.23 -9.71 -4.30
N ARG A 20 -4.23 -10.57 -4.19
CA ARG A 20 -4.37 -11.99 -4.51
C ARG A 20 -4.79 -12.75 -3.27
N THR A 21 -5.97 -13.34 -3.32
CA THR A 21 -6.52 -14.14 -2.22
C THR A 21 -6.65 -15.59 -2.66
N ARG A 22 -6.97 -16.46 -1.71
CA ARG A 22 -7.23 -17.87 -2.03
C ARG A 22 -8.46 -18.04 -2.93
N GLN A 23 -9.35 -17.06 -2.94
CA GLN A 23 -10.59 -17.09 -3.71
C GLN A 23 -10.49 -16.36 -5.03
N GLY A 24 -9.30 -15.81 -5.35
CA GLY A 24 -9.07 -15.09 -6.60
C GLY A 24 -8.44 -13.74 -6.37
N PHE A 25 -8.62 -12.86 -7.34
CA PHE A 25 -8.05 -11.53 -7.34
C PHE A 25 -9.12 -10.49 -7.02
N ILE A 26 -8.78 -9.52 -6.23
CA ILE A 26 -9.69 -8.43 -5.87
C ILE A 26 -9.03 -7.11 -6.23
N ASP A 27 -9.75 -6.29 -6.97
CA ASP A 27 -9.28 -4.97 -7.34
C ASP A 27 -9.29 -4.05 -6.12
N ALA A 28 -8.24 -3.27 -6.00
CA ALA A 28 -8.04 -2.36 -4.91
C ALA A 28 -7.28 -1.13 -5.42
N GLN A 29 -6.98 -0.24 -4.52
CA GLN A 29 -6.24 0.97 -4.83
C GLN A 29 -5.35 1.32 -3.66
N SER A 30 -4.12 1.70 -3.92
CA SER A 30 -3.25 2.20 -2.86
C SER A 30 -3.68 3.60 -2.47
N ARG A 31 -3.48 3.96 -1.22
CA ARG A 31 -3.71 5.31 -0.72
C ARG A 31 -2.39 5.97 -0.36
N ASP A 32 -1.52 5.25 0.30
CA ASP A 32 -0.16 5.68 0.55
C ASP A 32 0.77 4.48 0.46
N ILE A 33 2.04 4.76 0.30
CA ILE A 33 3.05 3.72 0.16
C ILE A 33 4.38 4.20 0.72
N SER A 34 5.17 3.24 1.22
CA SER A 34 6.55 3.43 1.63
C SER A 34 7.36 2.24 1.13
N GLU A 35 8.66 2.23 1.40
CA GLU A 35 9.46 1.05 1.04
C GLU A 35 9.17 -0.16 1.93
N GLY A 36 8.47 0.02 3.05
CA GLY A 36 8.18 -1.06 4.00
C GLY A 36 6.72 -1.47 4.08
N GLY A 37 5.81 -0.73 3.47
CA GLY A 37 4.38 -1.05 3.55
C GLY A 37 3.50 -0.08 2.81
N ALA A 38 2.18 -0.27 2.95
CA ALA A 38 1.20 0.55 2.24
C ALA A 38 -0.14 0.52 2.96
N PHE A 39 -0.99 1.47 2.62
CA PHE A 39 -2.40 1.45 2.96
C PHE A 39 -3.20 1.22 1.68
N ILE A 40 -4.10 0.23 1.71
CA ILE A 40 -4.86 -0.23 0.55
C ILE A 40 -6.35 -0.05 0.83
N GLU A 41 -7.08 0.45 -0.16
CA GLU A 41 -8.54 0.60 -0.11
C GLU A 41 -9.18 -0.39 -1.06
N TYR A 42 -10.29 -0.98 -0.63
CA TYR A 42 -11.04 -1.95 -1.42
C TYR A 42 -12.52 -1.90 -1.05
N ALA A 43 -13.37 -2.32 -2.00
CA ALA A 43 -14.82 -2.24 -1.82
C ALA A 43 -15.43 -3.51 -1.25
N GLU A 44 -14.73 -4.63 -1.32
CA GLU A 44 -15.24 -5.92 -0.90
C GLU A 44 -14.58 -6.39 0.38
N GLU A 45 -15.32 -7.15 1.18
CA GLU A 45 -14.73 -7.79 2.36
C GLU A 45 -13.72 -8.84 1.92
N LEU A 46 -12.51 -8.76 2.49
CA LEU A 46 -11.43 -9.67 2.16
C LEU A 46 -11.22 -10.68 3.27
N LYS A 47 -11.13 -11.96 2.87
CA LYS A 47 -10.72 -13.02 3.77
C LYS A 47 -9.30 -13.40 3.40
N LEU A 48 -8.36 -12.93 4.20
CA LEU A 48 -6.94 -13.11 3.95
C LEU A 48 -6.35 -14.08 4.96
N GLY A 49 -5.43 -14.91 4.49
CA GLY A 49 -4.59 -15.71 5.38
C GLY A 49 -3.51 -14.83 6.01
N ASP A 50 -2.55 -15.47 6.67
CA ASP A 50 -1.47 -14.75 7.36
C ASP A 50 -0.61 -13.96 6.39
N ASP A 51 -0.25 -14.58 5.27
CA ASP A 51 0.51 -13.94 4.20
C ASP A 51 -0.32 -13.97 2.92
N PHE A 52 -0.27 -12.87 2.18
CA PHE A 52 -0.95 -12.75 0.90
C PHE A 52 -0.11 -11.87 -0.02
N GLN A 53 -0.44 -11.87 -1.30
CA GLN A 53 0.31 -11.09 -2.27
C GLN A 53 -0.50 -9.90 -2.74
N ILE A 54 0.20 -8.80 -2.98
CA ILE A 54 -0.37 -7.60 -3.58
C ILE A 54 0.47 -7.24 -4.79
N VAL A 55 -0.20 -6.86 -5.87
CA VAL A 55 0.43 -6.36 -7.07
C VAL A 55 0.05 -4.90 -7.22
N PHE A 56 1.03 -4.01 -7.13
CA PHE A 56 0.85 -2.59 -7.40
C PHE A 56 1.21 -2.32 -8.85
N LYS A 57 0.43 -1.48 -9.51
CA LYS A 57 0.62 -1.15 -10.92
C LYS A 57 0.84 0.35 -11.10
N PRO A 58 2.07 0.84 -10.80
CA PRO A 58 2.36 2.28 -10.94
C PRO A 58 2.19 2.80 -12.37
N THR A 59 2.51 1.96 -13.35
CA THR A 59 2.31 2.25 -14.77
C THR A 59 1.84 0.97 -15.46
N GLN A 60 1.47 1.07 -16.73
CA GLN A 60 1.06 -0.11 -17.50
C GLN A 60 2.20 -1.13 -17.62
N ASP A 61 3.44 -0.66 -17.61
CA ASP A 61 4.60 -1.51 -17.84
C ASP A 61 5.32 -1.91 -16.57
N LYS A 62 4.97 -1.32 -15.43
CA LYS A 62 5.64 -1.62 -14.16
C LYS A 62 4.65 -2.26 -13.18
N HIS A 63 4.96 -3.48 -12.77
CA HIS A 63 4.22 -4.18 -11.73
C HIS A 63 5.17 -4.48 -10.56
N ILE A 64 4.71 -4.20 -9.35
CA ILE A 64 5.45 -4.49 -8.13
C ILE A 64 4.68 -5.56 -7.37
N VAL A 65 5.29 -6.73 -7.23
CA VAL A 65 4.67 -7.88 -6.53
C VAL A 65 5.31 -8.01 -5.17
N VAL A 66 4.49 -7.96 -4.14
CA VAL A 66 4.97 -8.05 -2.76
C VAL A 66 4.18 -9.12 -1.99
N THR A 67 4.86 -9.82 -1.09
CA THR A 67 4.20 -10.65 -0.10
C THR A 67 4.01 -9.80 1.14
N CYS A 68 2.80 -9.76 1.65
CA CYS A 68 2.41 -8.84 2.72
C CYS A 68 1.80 -9.56 3.89
N GLU A 69 1.86 -8.91 5.05
CA GLU A 69 1.02 -9.27 6.18
C GLU A 69 0.16 -8.07 6.55
N LYS A 70 -1.04 -8.34 7.04
CA LYS A 70 -1.97 -7.31 7.46
C LYS A 70 -1.56 -6.80 8.84
N THR A 71 -1.42 -5.48 8.97
CA THR A 71 -1.12 -4.85 10.25
C THR A 71 -2.36 -4.20 10.85
N TRP A 72 -3.30 -3.80 10.02
CA TRP A 72 -4.55 -3.18 10.46
C TRP A 72 -5.59 -3.36 9.37
N CYS A 73 -6.85 -3.47 9.77
CA CYS A 73 -7.95 -3.40 8.81
C CYS A 73 -9.17 -2.76 9.48
N GLY A 74 -10.01 -2.15 8.66
CA GLY A 74 -11.21 -1.49 9.15
C GLY A 74 -12.00 -0.89 8.01
N ASN A 75 -13.09 -0.24 8.39
CA ASN A 75 -13.96 0.43 7.43
C ASN A 75 -13.68 1.93 7.49
N ILE A 76 -13.73 2.55 6.34
CA ILE A 76 -13.52 3.99 6.23
C ILE A 76 -14.88 4.64 6.03
N ASN A 77 -15.22 5.56 6.94
CA ASN A 77 -16.49 6.28 6.90
C ASN A 77 -16.25 7.70 6.43
N ILE A 78 -17.11 8.15 5.51
CA ILE A 78 -17.12 9.53 5.05
C ILE A 78 -18.52 10.06 5.28
N ASN A 79 -18.61 11.17 6.03
CA ASN A 79 -19.89 11.82 6.36
C ASN A 79 -20.89 10.87 7.03
N GLY A 80 -20.38 10.00 7.92
CA GLY A 80 -21.23 9.06 8.65
C GLY A 80 -21.67 7.84 7.87
N LYS A 81 -21.24 7.70 6.63
CA LYS A 81 -21.53 6.52 5.81
C LYS A 81 -20.26 5.70 5.59
N GLU A 82 -20.38 4.40 5.78
CA GLU A 82 -19.33 3.48 5.44
C GLU A 82 -19.19 3.43 3.92
N THR A 83 -18.06 3.85 3.41
CA THR A 83 -17.84 4.01 1.98
C THR A 83 -17.03 2.85 1.40
N TYR A 84 -15.98 2.44 2.08
CA TYR A 84 -15.11 1.34 1.65
C TYR A 84 -14.30 0.83 2.82
N SER A 85 -13.67 -0.32 2.60
CA SER A 85 -12.80 -0.93 3.58
C SER A 85 -11.34 -0.59 3.27
N GLY A 86 -10.51 -0.62 4.28
CA GLY A 86 -9.09 -0.37 4.13
C GLY A 86 -8.26 -1.28 5.01
N MET A 87 -7.00 -1.46 4.62
CA MET A 87 -6.05 -2.19 5.45
C MET A 87 -4.65 -1.63 5.29
N GLY A 88 -3.92 -1.63 6.40
CA GLY A 88 -2.49 -1.40 6.38
C GLY A 88 -1.78 -2.72 6.21
N VAL A 89 -0.74 -2.74 5.39
CA VAL A 89 0.06 -3.93 5.16
C VAL A 89 1.53 -3.62 5.34
N ARG A 90 2.27 -4.63 5.81
CA ARG A 90 3.72 -4.60 5.89
C ARG A 90 4.26 -5.53 4.82
N PHE A 91 5.27 -5.10 4.10
CA PHE A 91 5.92 -5.93 3.09
C PHE A 91 6.83 -6.93 3.79
N VAL A 92 6.51 -8.20 3.63
CA VAL A 92 7.31 -9.30 4.19
C VAL A 92 8.39 -9.70 3.21
N LYS A 93 8.06 -9.71 1.92
CA LYS A 93 8.99 -10.11 0.87
C LYS A 93 8.79 -9.23 -0.35
N ILE A 94 9.86 -8.57 -0.77
CA ILE A 94 9.87 -7.70 -1.95
C ILE A 94 11.24 -7.83 -2.60
N SER A 95 11.31 -7.74 -3.92
CA SER A 95 12.59 -7.79 -4.62
C SER A 95 13.43 -6.56 -4.32
N VAL A 96 14.75 -6.71 -4.39
CA VAL A 96 15.67 -5.60 -4.18
C VAL A 96 15.39 -4.47 -5.17
N ALA A 97 15.15 -4.81 -6.43
CA ALA A 97 14.88 -3.83 -7.47
C ALA A 97 13.60 -3.02 -7.17
N ASP A 98 12.55 -3.69 -6.72
CA ASP A 98 11.29 -3.02 -6.40
C ASP A 98 11.42 -2.17 -5.15
N ARG A 99 12.17 -2.64 -4.16
CA ARG A 99 12.43 -1.87 -2.96
C ARG A 99 13.19 -0.59 -3.29
N GLU A 100 14.19 -0.68 -4.15
CA GLU A 100 14.94 0.49 -4.59
C GLU A 100 14.06 1.46 -5.37
N PHE A 101 13.17 0.94 -6.21
CA PHE A 101 12.21 1.77 -6.92
C PHE A 101 11.35 2.57 -5.94
N LEU A 102 10.81 1.92 -4.91
CA LEU A 102 9.98 2.58 -3.91
C LEU A 102 10.79 3.60 -3.10
N SER A 103 12.00 3.24 -2.70
CA SER A 103 12.88 4.12 -1.94
C SER A 103 13.20 5.40 -2.71
N THR A 104 13.54 5.26 -3.99
CA THR A 104 13.81 6.39 -4.87
C THR A 104 12.57 7.27 -5.05
N LEU A 105 11.43 6.65 -5.28
CA LEU A 105 10.18 7.37 -5.47
C LEU A 105 9.82 8.20 -4.23
N VAL A 106 9.95 7.61 -3.05
CA VAL A 106 9.66 8.29 -1.79
C VAL A 106 10.63 9.46 -1.59
N SER A 107 11.93 9.25 -1.82
CA SER A 107 12.92 10.31 -1.69
C SER A 107 12.65 11.48 -2.63
N GLU A 108 12.35 11.20 -3.88
CA GLU A 108 12.05 12.25 -4.86
C GLU A 108 10.80 13.03 -4.46
N HIS A 109 9.79 12.34 -3.96
CA HIS A 109 8.55 12.97 -3.54
C HIS A 109 8.78 13.90 -2.35
N LEU A 110 9.57 13.47 -1.39
CA LEU A 110 9.88 14.27 -0.22
C LEU A 110 10.76 15.48 -0.58
N GLN A 111 11.70 15.32 -1.48
CA GLN A 111 12.54 16.42 -1.96
C GLN A 111 11.71 17.47 -2.69
N ALA A 112 10.76 17.05 -3.52
CA ALA A 112 9.88 17.98 -4.20
C ALA A 112 9.08 18.83 -3.23
N LYS A 113 8.66 18.26 -2.11
CA LYS A 113 7.94 19.02 -1.06
C LYS A 113 8.83 19.99 -0.32
N SER A 114 10.08 19.63 -0.10
CA SER A 114 10.99 20.47 0.69
C SER A 114 11.54 21.66 -0.10
N VAL A 115 11.45 21.65 -1.40
CA VAL A 115 11.92 22.75 -2.26
C VAL A 115 10.91 23.90 -2.32
N GLU A 116 9.69 23.64 -1.96
CA GLU A 116 8.68 24.71 -1.86
C GLU A 116 8.92 25.57 -0.61
#